data_d34ccb6f49725fcc77b0f9603cdbbc40
#
_entry.id   d34ccb6f49725fcc77b0f9603cdbbc40
#
_cell.length_a   1.000
_cell.length_b   1.000
_cell.length_c   1.000
_cell.angle_alpha   90.00
_cell.angle_beta   90.00
_cell.angle_gamma   90.00
#
_symmetry.space_group_name_H-M   'P 1'
#
loop_
_entity.id
_entity.type
_entity.pdbx_description
1 polymer ?
#
loop_
_entity_poly.entity_id
_entity_poly.type
_entity_poly.pdbx_seq_one_letter_code
_entity_poly.pdbx_strand_id
1 'polypeptide(L)'
;MSRVLLCATDAGGVRNLTPLLPQIARRGWEITFVTRSSLLHMFPPRTPAHRLLLLEDVEGNIEPTLASIVPSAVICGTTRYESPDRDFLRCARQAGVRSVAVVDDWYNYLYRFSTSGQHDPSCLPSVIALPDEQAVREAVAEGLPVGLCQATGSPSLAATWERGKQWQVTPPQVPAVLAGARSCPVITFLSETHALDYGRGPGESGLMGAYIGYTETTVRDLILDTLFHLPNDVVFVEKPHPSAQEVELPAHIPVNIDYRLARDATTWELCAHSDAVVGMRSMALLEARLLGCNVTSFQPGLIGTERCTAVRLGLVPGLRACDELRNWLLVAIKEPGAQVPAKRPFFARADAADRIVQLALN
;
A
#
# COMPACT_ATOMS: atom_id res chain seq x y z
N MET A 1 4.96 -24.23 -24.58
CA MET A 1 4.17 -23.15 -23.98
C MET A 1 5.11 -22.25 -23.21
N SER A 2 4.97 -20.92 -23.34
CA SER A 2 5.78 -19.99 -22.59
C SER A 2 5.33 -19.97 -21.12
N ARG A 3 6.25 -19.79 -20.20
CA ARG A 3 6.01 -19.82 -18.75
C ARG A 3 6.46 -18.52 -18.11
N VAL A 4 5.67 -18.00 -17.20
CA VAL A 4 6.01 -16.82 -16.39
C VAL A 4 6.02 -17.22 -14.92
N LEU A 5 7.09 -16.84 -14.22
CA LEU A 5 7.15 -16.91 -12.77
C LEU A 5 6.85 -15.53 -12.19
N LEU A 6 5.87 -15.45 -11.31
CA LEU A 6 5.58 -14.29 -10.47
C LEU A 6 6.06 -14.56 -9.05
N CYS A 7 6.67 -13.58 -8.39
CA CYS A 7 7.08 -13.69 -6.99
C CYS A 7 6.68 -12.44 -6.22
N ALA A 8 5.92 -12.61 -5.13
CA ALA A 8 5.56 -11.54 -4.22
C ALA A 8 5.60 -12.04 -2.77
N THR A 9 6.42 -11.43 -1.95
CA THR A 9 6.69 -11.86 -0.57
C THR A 9 6.04 -10.98 0.48
N ASP A 10 5.36 -9.90 0.05
CA ASP A 10 4.58 -9.00 0.89
C ASP A 10 3.22 -8.63 0.27
N ALA A 11 2.39 -7.95 1.05
CA ALA A 11 1.05 -7.55 0.65
C ALA A 11 1.03 -6.56 -0.52
N GLY A 12 1.98 -5.63 -0.58
CA GLY A 12 2.11 -4.66 -1.67
C GLY A 12 2.43 -5.35 -3.00
N GLY A 13 3.39 -6.26 -2.98
CA GLY A 13 3.76 -7.09 -4.12
C GLY A 13 2.59 -7.93 -4.63
N VAL A 14 1.89 -8.66 -3.73
CA VAL A 14 0.71 -9.46 -4.13
C VAL A 14 -0.36 -8.60 -4.79
N ARG A 15 -0.68 -7.43 -4.21
CA ARG A 15 -1.66 -6.49 -4.78
C ARG A 15 -1.25 -5.98 -6.16
N ASN A 16 0.04 -5.75 -6.40
CA ASN A 16 0.53 -5.29 -7.70
C ASN A 16 0.63 -6.42 -8.73
N LEU A 17 0.92 -7.65 -8.33
CA LEU A 17 1.11 -8.74 -9.28
C LEU A 17 -0.18 -9.50 -9.61
N THR A 18 -1.16 -9.58 -8.71
CA THR A 18 -2.44 -10.26 -9.00
C THR A 18 -3.21 -9.68 -10.19
N PRO A 19 -3.23 -8.35 -10.46
CA PRO A 19 -3.86 -7.81 -11.66
C PRO A 19 -3.16 -8.19 -12.99
N LEU A 20 -1.94 -8.72 -12.94
CA LEU A 20 -1.23 -9.20 -14.12
C LEU A 20 -1.75 -10.58 -14.58
N LEU A 21 -2.31 -11.38 -13.68
CA LEU A 21 -2.74 -12.75 -13.97
C LEU A 21 -3.70 -12.84 -15.16
N PRO A 22 -4.78 -12.05 -15.26
CA PRO A 22 -5.66 -12.07 -16.42
C PRO A 22 -4.95 -11.66 -17.73
N GLN A 23 -3.96 -10.76 -17.67
CA GLN A 23 -3.21 -10.30 -18.83
C GLN A 23 -2.30 -11.39 -19.38
N ILE A 24 -1.64 -12.13 -18.47
CA ILE A 24 -0.75 -13.25 -18.81
C ILE A 24 -1.59 -14.43 -19.35
N ALA A 25 -2.69 -14.77 -18.67
CA ALA A 25 -3.58 -15.86 -19.08
C ALA A 25 -4.18 -15.65 -20.48
N ARG A 26 -4.59 -14.41 -20.83
CA ARG A 26 -5.09 -14.08 -22.18
C ARG A 26 -4.06 -14.29 -23.28
N ARG A 27 -2.77 -14.31 -22.95
CA ARG A 27 -1.69 -14.62 -23.90
C ARG A 27 -1.38 -16.12 -23.99
N GLY A 28 -2.11 -16.96 -23.25
CA GLY A 28 -1.93 -18.41 -23.24
C GLY A 28 -0.65 -18.88 -22.55
N TRP A 29 -0.09 -18.09 -21.63
CA TRP A 29 1.11 -18.44 -20.90
C TRP A 29 0.77 -19.20 -19.61
N GLU A 30 1.59 -20.19 -19.28
CA GLU A 30 1.50 -20.86 -17.99
C GLU A 30 2.06 -19.96 -16.89
N ILE A 31 1.34 -19.89 -15.77
CA ILE A 31 1.68 -19.02 -14.64
C ILE A 31 2.09 -19.86 -13.45
N THR A 32 3.25 -19.60 -12.90
CA THR A 32 3.64 -20.04 -11.55
C THR A 32 3.74 -18.81 -10.66
N PHE A 33 3.01 -18.79 -9.54
CA PHE A 33 3.07 -17.70 -8.57
C PHE A 33 3.67 -18.20 -7.26
N VAL A 34 4.74 -17.54 -6.81
CA VAL A 34 5.40 -17.81 -5.53
C VAL A 34 4.99 -16.72 -4.54
N THR A 35 4.48 -17.13 -3.37
CA THR A 35 4.09 -16.21 -2.30
C THR A 35 4.12 -16.89 -0.94
N ARG A 36 4.02 -16.12 0.14
CA ARG A 36 3.91 -16.65 1.51
C ARG A 36 2.52 -17.21 1.78
N SER A 37 2.44 -18.27 2.58
CA SER A 37 1.18 -18.88 3.02
C SER A 37 0.24 -17.85 3.69
N SER A 38 0.80 -16.93 4.46
CA SER A 38 0.06 -15.84 5.13
C SER A 38 -0.64 -14.85 4.18
N LEU A 39 -0.25 -14.80 2.91
CA LEU A 39 -0.79 -13.88 1.91
C LEU A 39 -1.83 -14.52 0.97
N LEU A 40 -2.13 -15.80 1.11
CA LEU A 40 -3.08 -16.53 0.26
C LEU A 40 -4.48 -15.91 0.25
N HIS A 41 -4.91 -15.36 1.38
CA HIS A 41 -6.21 -14.69 1.52
C HIS A 41 -6.36 -13.43 0.65
N MET A 42 -5.26 -12.90 0.11
CA MET A 42 -5.28 -11.70 -0.73
C MET A 42 -5.56 -11.98 -2.21
N PHE A 43 -5.55 -13.26 -2.62
CA PHE A 43 -5.87 -13.61 -4.01
C PHE A 43 -7.37 -13.46 -4.28
N PRO A 44 -7.75 -12.78 -5.37
CA PRO A 44 -9.17 -12.66 -5.73
C PRO A 44 -9.82 -14.03 -5.95
N PRO A 45 -11.10 -14.22 -5.56
CA PRO A 45 -11.79 -15.52 -5.72
C PRO A 45 -11.86 -16.04 -7.16
N ARG A 46 -11.82 -15.14 -8.16
CA ARG A 46 -11.85 -15.48 -9.61
C ARG A 46 -10.49 -15.26 -10.26
N THR A 47 -9.43 -15.70 -9.62
CA THR A 47 -8.08 -15.65 -10.18
C THR A 47 -7.96 -16.68 -11.32
N PRO A 48 -7.37 -16.34 -12.47
CA PRO A 48 -7.07 -17.29 -13.54
C PRO A 48 -6.25 -18.48 -13.04
N ALA A 49 -6.40 -19.62 -13.67
CA ALA A 49 -5.65 -20.82 -13.33
C ALA A 49 -4.14 -20.54 -13.33
N HIS A 50 -3.49 -20.85 -12.24
CA HIS A 50 -2.05 -20.74 -12.06
C HIS A 50 -1.57 -21.81 -11.08
N ARG A 51 -0.30 -22.18 -11.21
CA ARG A 51 0.38 -23.02 -10.21
C ARG A 51 0.82 -22.11 -9.07
N LEU A 52 0.39 -22.41 -7.86
CA LEU A 52 0.83 -21.73 -6.65
C LEU A 52 1.97 -22.53 -6.00
N LEU A 53 3.04 -21.84 -5.62
CA LEU A 53 4.11 -22.37 -4.79
C LEU A 53 4.21 -21.51 -3.52
N LEU A 54 4.34 -22.16 -2.39
CA LEU A 54 4.59 -21.45 -1.14
C LEU A 54 6.07 -21.11 -1.04
N LEU A 55 6.37 -19.89 -0.65
CA LEU A 55 7.75 -19.45 -0.47
C LEU A 55 8.48 -20.32 0.55
N GLU A 56 7.78 -20.71 1.61
CA GLU A 56 8.30 -21.56 2.69
C GLU A 56 8.82 -22.92 2.17
N ASP A 57 8.28 -23.42 1.04
CA ASP A 57 8.71 -24.68 0.42
C ASP A 57 9.91 -24.49 -0.52
N VAL A 58 10.17 -23.26 -1.00
CA VAL A 58 11.20 -22.98 -2.00
C VAL A 58 12.32 -22.08 -1.50
N GLU A 59 12.15 -21.45 -0.34
CA GLU A 59 13.18 -20.62 0.30
C GLU A 59 14.42 -21.48 0.59
N GLY A 60 15.59 -21.02 0.13
CA GLY A 60 16.82 -21.82 0.15
C GLY A 60 17.04 -22.72 -1.07
N ASN A 61 16.02 -22.90 -1.94
CA ASN A 61 16.09 -23.70 -3.16
C ASN A 61 15.60 -22.92 -4.40
N ILE A 62 15.83 -21.60 -4.44
CA ILE A 62 15.30 -20.73 -5.49
C ILE A 62 15.90 -21.07 -6.86
N GLU A 63 17.21 -21.29 -6.95
CA GLU A 63 17.87 -21.66 -8.21
C GLU A 63 17.36 -23.00 -8.77
N PRO A 64 17.32 -24.12 -8.00
CA PRO A 64 16.70 -25.37 -8.44
C PRO A 64 15.24 -25.22 -8.84
N THR A 65 14.47 -24.38 -8.11
CA THR A 65 13.07 -24.10 -8.41
C THR A 65 12.95 -23.42 -9.77
N LEU A 66 13.73 -22.36 -10.02
CA LEU A 66 13.75 -21.65 -11.29
C LEU A 66 14.13 -22.59 -12.43
N ALA A 67 15.17 -23.42 -12.23
CA ALA A 67 15.62 -24.40 -13.21
C ALA A 67 14.54 -25.47 -13.54
N SER A 68 13.72 -25.85 -12.57
CA SER A 68 12.61 -26.80 -12.78
C SER A 68 11.42 -26.20 -13.54
N ILE A 69 11.15 -24.91 -13.33
CA ILE A 69 10.04 -24.19 -13.99
C ILE A 69 10.43 -23.81 -15.42
N VAL A 70 11.70 -23.50 -15.66
CA VAL A 70 12.22 -22.97 -16.94
C VAL A 70 11.38 -21.79 -17.44
N PRO A 71 11.25 -20.71 -16.67
CA PRO A 71 10.41 -19.59 -17.07
C PRO A 71 11.03 -18.81 -18.21
N SER A 72 10.20 -18.29 -19.12
CA SER A 72 10.62 -17.35 -20.18
C SER A 72 10.79 -15.94 -19.62
N ALA A 73 10.11 -15.64 -18.52
CA ALA A 73 10.21 -14.36 -17.81
C ALA A 73 9.92 -14.53 -16.30
N VAL A 74 10.53 -13.65 -15.50
CA VAL A 74 10.29 -13.52 -14.05
C VAL A 74 9.78 -12.12 -13.76
N ILE A 75 8.67 -12.01 -13.00
CA ILE A 75 8.15 -10.72 -12.54
C ILE A 75 8.06 -10.76 -11.01
N CYS A 76 8.81 -9.89 -10.36
CA CYS A 76 8.84 -9.82 -8.89
C CYS A 76 8.17 -8.54 -8.39
N GLY A 77 7.48 -8.63 -7.24
CA GLY A 77 7.27 -7.48 -6.38
C GLY A 77 8.61 -6.98 -5.84
N THR A 78 8.58 -5.90 -5.09
CA THR A 78 9.77 -5.39 -4.39
C THR A 78 9.39 -5.02 -2.97
N THR A 79 10.14 -5.51 -2.00
CA THR A 79 9.95 -5.10 -0.62
C THR A 79 11.02 -4.10 -0.21
N ARG A 80 10.71 -3.29 0.80
CA ARG A 80 11.69 -2.39 1.44
C ARG A 80 12.60 -3.10 2.44
N TYR A 81 12.40 -4.39 2.66
CA TYR A 81 13.24 -5.24 3.52
C TYR A 81 14.02 -6.22 2.67
N GLU A 82 15.07 -6.80 3.22
CA GLU A 82 15.69 -7.96 2.59
C GLU A 82 14.67 -9.09 2.48
N SER A 83 14.51 -9.59 1.26
CA SER A 83 13.49 -10.59 0.98
C SER A 83 13.92 -11.47 -0.17
N PRO A 84 13.36 -12.68 -0.28
CA PRO A 84 13.61 -13.63 -1.37
C PRO A 84 13.28 -13.10 -2.77
N ASP A 85 12.50 -12.02 -2.92
CA ASP A 85 12.28 -11.38 -4.23
C ASP A 85 13.61 -11.06 -4.93
N ARG A 86 14.60 -10.59 -4.16
CA ARG A 86 15.95 -10.26 -4.66
C ARG A 86 16.69 -11.51 -5.14
N ASP A 87 16.50 -12.62 -4.46
CA ASP A 87 17.14 -13.90 -4.85
C ASP A 87 16.53 -14.44 -6.15
N PHE A 88 15.21 -14.31 -6.35
CA PHE A 88 14.59 -14.63 -7.64
C PHE A 88 15.11 -13.74 -8.77
N LEU A 89 15.31 -12.45 -8.54
CA LEU A 89 15.91 -11.54 -9.53
C LEU A 89 17.36 -11.91 -9.83
N ARG A 90 18.15 -12.24 -8.80
CA ARG A 90 19.55 -12.68 -8.93
C ARG A 90 19.65 -13.97 -9.73
N CYS A 91 18.86 -14.98 -9.39
CA CYS A 91 18.83 -16.26 -10.11
C CYS A 91 18.35 -16.10 -11.57
N ALA A 92 17.33 -15.24 -11.81
CA ALA A 92 16.88 -14.93 -13.18
C ALA A 92 18.01 -14.31 -14.01
N ARG A 93 18.75 -13.34 -13.43
CA ARG A 93 19.89 -12.71 -14.09
C ARG A 93 21.00 -13.72 -14.41
N GLN A 94 21.34 -14.60 -13.47
CA GLN A 94 22.36 -15.63 -13.67
C GLN A 94 21.97 -16.63 -14.76
N ALA A 95 20.66 -16.97 -14.82
CA ALA A 95 20.10 -17.86 -15.85
C ALA A 95 19.86 -17.18 -17.21
N GLY A 96 20.15 -15.88 -17.35
CA GLY A 96 19.86 -15.11 -18.56
C GLY A 96 18.37 -14.95 -18.86
N VAL A 97 17.50 -15.15 -17.84
CA VAL A 97 16.05 -14.99 -17.95
C VAL A 97 15.68 -13.52 -17.75
N ARG A 98 14.87 -13.01 -18.65
CA ARG A 98 14.36 -11.63 -18.54
C ARG A 98 13.56 -11.45 -17.27
N SER A 99 13.79 -10.34 -16.56
CA SER A 99 13.11 -10.07 -15.30
C SER A 99 12.59 -8.65 -15.20
N VAL A 100 11.44 -8.49 -14.53
CA VAL A 100 10.83 -7.20 -14.22
C VAL A 100 10.60 -7.11 -12.72
N ALA A 101 11.07 -6.03 -12.09
CA ALA A 101 10.73 -5.71 -10.72
C ALA A 101 9.65 -4.62 -10.69
N VAL A 102 8.55 -4.87 -9.99
CA VAL A 102 7.41 -3.93 -9.87
C VAL A 102 7.50 -3.20 -8.54
N VAL A 103 7.73 -1.90 -8.60
CA VAL A 103 7.82 -1.04 -7.43
C VAL A 103 6.43 -0.52 -7.06
N ASP A 104 6.07 -0.61 -5.79
CA ASP A 104 4.73 -0.34 -5.27
C ASP A 104 4.58 1.00 -4.54
N ASP A 105 5.70 1.74 -4.34
CA ASP A 105 5.72 2.99 -3.58
C ASP A 105 6.75 3.98 -4.14
N TRP A 106 6.78 5.24 -3.65
CA TRP A 106 7.62 6.35 -4.12
C TRP A 106 8.78 6.68 -3.18
N TYR A 107 9.45 5.66 -2.63
CA TYR A 107 10.65 5.85 -1.80
C TYR A 107 11.48 4.57 -1.66
N ASN A 108 12.71 4.71 -1.16
CA ASN A 108 13.65 3.61 -0.92
C ASN A 108 13.94 2.78 -2.19
N TYR A 109 14.07 3.41 -3.33
CA TYR A 109 14.22 2.71 -4.61
C TYR A 109 15.51 1.87 -4.65
N LEU A 110 16.65 2.49 -4.33
CA LEU A 110 17.93 1.79 -4.34
C LEU A 110 18.00 0.70 -3.27
N TYR A 111 17.41 0.93 -2.11
CA TYR A 111 17.40 -0.02 -1.00
C TYR A 111 16.68 -1.32 -1.34
N ARG A 112 15.68 -1.27 -2.22
CA ARG A 112 14.95 -2.46 -2.71
C ARG A 112 15.85 -3.44 -3.48
N PHE A 113 17.00 -2.97 -3.96
CA PHE A 113 18.03 -3.74 -4.68
C PHE A 113 19.35 -3.74 -3.91
N SER A 114 19.29 -3.87 -2.59
CA SER A 114 20.44 -3.89 -1.68
C SER A 114 20.49 -5.19 -0.93
N THR A 115 21.69 -5.65 -0.60
CA THR A 115 21.92 -6.81 0.26
C THR A 115 22.76 -6.35 1.46
N SER A 116 22.36 -6.68 2.68
CA SER A 116 22.99 -6.21 3.93
C SER A 116 23.16 -4.68 3.97
N GLY A 117 22.12 -3.95 3.48
CA GLY A 117 22.10 -2.49 3.44
C GLY A 117 23.00 -1.84 2.37
N GLN A 118 23.70 -2.63 1.56
CA GLN A 118 24.53 -2.16 0.46
C GLN A 118 23.91 -2.45 -0.90
N HIS A 119 24.04 -1.51 -1.84
CA HIS A 119 23.57 -1.74 -3.22
C HIS A 119 24.20 -2.99 -3.82
N ASP A 120 23.36 -3.88 -4.32
CA ASP A 120 23.76 -5.14 -4.94
C ASP A 120 23.32 -5.20 -6.41
N PRO A 121 24.23 -4.88 -7.36
CA PRO A 121 23.92 -4.93 -8.78
C PRO A 121 23.48 -6.31 -9.29
N SER A 122 23.79 -7.38 -8.55
CA SER A 122 23.42 -8.75 -8.96
C SER A 122 21.93 -9.00 -8.90
N CYS A 123 21.18 -8.30 -8.05
CA CYS A 123 19.72 -8.39 -7.95
C CYS A 123 18.96 -7.34 -8.79
N LEU A 124 19.64 -6.55 -9.63
CA LEU A 124 18.96 -5.66 -10.56
C LEU A 124 18.26 -6.47 -11.66
N PRO A 125 16.97 -6.19 -11.93
CA PRO A 125 16.21 -6.83 -13.00
C PRO A 125 16.62 -6.30 -14.39
N SER A 126 16.03 -6.87 -15.43
CA SER A 126 16.13 -6.31 -16.80
C SER A 126 15.36 -4.99 -16.91
N VAL A 127 14.25 -4.83 -16.17
CA VAL A 127 13.44 -3.61 -16.13
C VAL A 127 12.91 -3.38 -14.71
N ILE A 128 12.93 -2.12 -14.27
CA ILE A 128 12.28 -1.65 -13.05
C ILE A 128 11.01 -0.90 -13.46
N ALA A 129 9.86 -1.50 -13.18
CA ALA A 129 8.54 -0.92 -13.45
C ALA A 129 8.14 0.01 -12.29
N LEU A 130 8.02 1.29 -12.57
CA LEU A 130 7.78 2.35 -11.60
C LEU A 130 6.40 2.97 -11.79
N PRO A 131 5.77 3.51 -10.72
CA PRO A 131 4.40 4.03 -10.81
C PRO A 131 4.24 5.20 -11.79
N ASP A 132 5.21 6.10 -11.87
CA ASP A 132 5.15 7.29 -12.73
C ASP A 132 6.53 7.89 -13.01
N GLU A 133 6.57 8.98 -13.78
CA GLU A 133 7.79 9.71 -14.12
C GLU A 133 8.47 10.39 -12.91
N GLN A 134 7.72 10.71 -11.86
CA GLN A 134 8.31 11.22 -10.62
C GLN A 134 9.12 10.12 -9.95
N ALA A 135 8.57 8.91 -9.82
CA ALA A 135 9.25 7.75 -9.29
C ALA A 135 10.51 7.40 -10.11
N VAL A 136 10.46 7.54 -11.44
CA VAL A 136 11.65 7.34 -12.30
C VAL A 136 12.75 8.36 -11.96
N ARG A 137 12.42 9.64 -11.87
CA ARG A 137 13.40 10.67 -11.52
C ARG A 137 14.01 10.44 -10.13
N GLU A 138 13.19 10.11 -9.15
CA GLU A 138 13.64 9.85 -7.78
C GLU A 138 14.52 8.59 -7.71
N ALA A 139 14.12 7.50 -8.38
CA ALA A 139 14.89 6.26 -8.44
C ALA A 139 16.27 6.45 -9.08
N VAL A 140 16.35 7.22 -10.15
CA VAL A 140 17.62 7.59 -10.80
C VAL A 140 18.47 8.49 -9.88
N ALA A 141 17.84 9.43 -9.18
CA ALA A 141 18.53 10.29 -8.22
C ALA A 141 19.09 9.51 -7.01
N GLU A 142 18.43 8.40 -6.58
CA GLU A 142 18.95 7.47 -5.59
C GLU A 142 20.10 6.57 -6.12
N GLY A 143 20.35 6.54 -7.44
CA GLY A 143 21.47 5.82 -8.05
C GLY A 143 21.07 4.60 -8.89
N LEU A 144 19.79 4.35 -9.15
CA LEU A 144 19.39 3.28 -10.07
C LEU A 144 19.71 3.65 -11.53
N PRO A 145 20.14 2.68 -12.36
CA PRO A 145 20.47 2.95 -13.76
C PRO A 145 19.22 3.41 -14.56
N VAL A 146 19.31 4.58 -15.19
CA VAL A 146 18.20 5.17 -15.95
C VAL A 146 17.64 4.24 -17.04
N GLY A 147 18.49 3.45 -17.69
CA GLY A 147 18.09 2.51 -18.74
C GLY A 147 17.23 1.34 -18.27
N LEU A 148 17.18 1.08 -16.95
CA LEU A 148 16.33 0.04 -16.36
C LEU A 148 14.98 0.58 -15.86
N CYS A 149 14.87 1.89 -15.60
CA CYS A 149 13.72 2.52 -14.98
C CYS A 149 12.65 2.90 -16.01
N GLN A 150 11.41 2.42 -15.86
CA GLN A 150 10.31 2.74 -16.74
C GLN A 150 9.02 3.07 -16.01
N ALA A 151 8.37 4.17 -16.37
CA ALA A 151 7.06 4.54 -15.85
C ALA A 151 5.96 3.69 -16.49
N THR A 152 5.40 2.77 -15.71
CA THR A 152 4.40 1.80 -16.17
C THR A 152 2.99 2.05 -15.62
N GLY A 153 2.87 2.79 -14.54
CA GLY A 153 1.69 2.78 -13.66
C GLY A 153 1.78 1.67 -12.62
N SER A 154 0.90 1.72 -11.63
CA SER A 154 0.72 0.70 -10.60
C SER A 154 -0.56 -0.10 -10.87
N PRO A 155 -0.48 -1.41 -11.11
CA PRO A 155 -1.65 -2.26 -11.33
C PRO A 155 -2.63 -2.25 -10.16
N SER A 156 -2.15 -2.22 -8.91
CA SER A 156 -2.99 -2.17 -7.72
C SER A 156 -3.77 -0.86 -7.62
N LEU A 157 -3.12 0.28 -7.89
CA LEU A 157 -3.78 1.59 -7.86
C LEU A 157 -4.73 1.77 -9.04
N ALA A 158 -4.44 1.17 -10.20
CA ALA A 158 -5.37 1.10 -11.31
C ALA A 158 -6.66 0.34 -10.91
N ALA A 159 -6.52 -0.81 -10.26
CA ALA A 159 -7.65 -1.60 -9.77
C ALA A 159 -8.44 -0.85 -8.68
N THR A 160 -7.74 -0.13 -7.79
CA THR A 160 -8.37 0.70 -6.76
C THR A 160 -9.18 1.84 -7.37
N TRP A 161 -8.66 2.52 -8.39
CA TRP A 161 -9.40 3.54 -9.13
C TRP A 161 -10.70 3.01 -9.76
N GLU A 162 -10.63 1.86 -10.44
CA GLU A 162 -11.83 1.25 -11.04
C GLU A 162 -12.85 0.87 -9.98
N ARG A 163 -12.40 0.33 -8.86
CA ARG A 163 -13.26 0.04 -7.71
C ARG A 163 -13.93 1.30 -7.17
N GLY A 164 -13.20 2.41 -7.04
CA GLY A 164 -13.77 3.69 -6.64
C GLY A 164 -14.89 4.15 -7.57
N LYS A 165 -14.70 4.03 -8.88
CA LYS A 165 -15.75 4.32 -9.88
C LYS A 165 -16.97 3.40 -9.73
N GLN A 166 -16.75 2.12 -9.52
CA GLN A 166 -17.83 1.16 -9.29
C GLN A 166 -18.61 1.49 -8.01
N TRP A 167 -17.94 1.85 -6.94
CA TRP A 167 -18.56 2.15 -5.65
C TRP A 167 -19.35 3.45 -5.61
N GLN A 168 -19.08 4.38 -6.50
CA GLN A 168 -19.94 5.55 -6.70
C GLN A 168 -21.33 5.16 -7.22
N VAL A 169 -21.43 4.01 -7.93
CA VAL A 169 -22.69 3.50 -8.46
C VAL A 169 -23.29 2.44 -7.54
N THR A 170 -22.47 1.56 -7.01
CA THR A 170 -22.87 0.44 -6.15
C THR A 170 -21.91 0.37 -4.96
N PRO A 171 -22.21 1.06 -3.86
CA PRO A 171 -21.37 1.01 -2.66
C PRO A 171 -21.19 -0.40 -2.13
N PRO A 172 -20.08 -0.72 -1.45
CA PRO A 172 -19.89 -2.01 -0.81
C PRO A 172 -20.88 -2.20 0.35
N GLN A 173 -20.97 -3.43 0.84
CA GLN A 173 -21.78 -3.71 2.04
C GLN A 173 -21.23 -2.95 3.25
N VAL A 174 -22.14 -2.42 4.07
CA VAL A 174 -21.76 -1.74 5.33
C VAL A 174 -21.12 -2.75 6.28
N PRO A 175 -19.89 -2.51 6.75
CA PRO A 175 -19.24 -3.39 7.71
C PRO A 175 -20.02 -3.49 9.03
N ALA A 176 -20.00 -4.66 9.66
CA ALA A 176 -20.74 -4.89 10.93
C ALA A 176 -20.33 -3.90 12.04
N VAL A 177 -19.06 -3.48 12.07
CA VAL A 177 -18.56 -2.48 13.03
C VAL A 177 -19.25 -1.11 12.87
N LEU A 178 -19.85 -0.82 11.72
CA LEU A 178 -20.61 0.42 11.44
C LEU A 178 -22.12 0.24 11.65
N ALA A 179 -22.59 -0.90 12.15
CA ALA A 179 -24.00 -1.10 12.44
C ALA A 179 -24.52 -0.02 13.40
N GLY A 180 -25.66 0.60 13.06
CA GLY A 180 -26.26 1.67 13.86
C GLY A 180 -25.61 3.06 13.74
N ALA A 181 -24.55 3.22 12.97
CA ALA A 181 -23.84 4.50 12.81
C ALA A 181 -24.56 5.55 11.93
N ARG A 182 -25.69 5.22 11.33
CA ARG A 182 -26.35 6.01 10.25
C ARG A 182 -26.77 7.44 10.62
N SER A 183 -26.85 7.78 11.90
CA SER A 183 -27.29 9.09 12.38
C SER A 183 -26.16 10.05 12.74
N CYS A 184 -24.94 9.56 12.80
CA CYS A 184 -23.76 10.37 13.18
C CYS A 184 -22.68 10.27 12.11
N PRO A 185 -21.86 11.33 11.91
CA PRO A 185 -20.70 11.28 11.05
C PRO A 185 -19.73 10.16 11.48
N VAL A 186 -19.20 9.44 10.50
CA VAL A 186 -18.23 8.36 10.70
C VAL A 186 -16.84 8.86 10.33
N ILE A 187 -15.95 8.88 11.31
CA ILE A 187 -14.54 9.24 11.13
C ILE A 187 -13.69 7.99 11.32
N THR A 188 -12.98 7.57 10.29
CA THR A 188 -12.08 6.41 10.38
C THR A 188 -10.64 6.86 10.52
N PHE A 189 -9.95 6.39 11.57
CA PHE A 189 -8.52 6.52 11.75
C PHE A 189 -7.81 5.25 11.29
N LEU A 190 -6.94 5.39 10.29
CA LEU A 190 -6.07 4.32 9.82
C LEU A 190 -4.79 4.34 10.62
N SER A 191 -4.74 3.51 11.67
CA SER A 191 -3.60 3.40 12.58
C SER A 191 -2.43 2.66 11.92
N GLU A 192 -1.23 3.03 12.30
CA GLU A 192 0.04 2.43 11.84
C GLU A 192 0.82 1.89 13.05
N THR A 193 2.04 1.43 12.88
CA THR A 193 2.89 0.84 13.94
C THR A 193 4.08 1.74 14.27
N HIS A 194 3.88 3.05 14.36
CA HIS A 194 4.98 4.01 14.47
C HIS A 194 5.76 3.88 15.79
N ALA A 195 5.09 3.54 16.89
CA ALA A 195 5.77 3.29 18.17
C ALA A 195 6.76 2.11 18.07
N LEU A 196 6.38 1.06 17.33
CA LEU A 196 7.26 -0.08 17.06
C LEU A 196 8.36 0.28 16.05
N ASP A 197 7.99 1.00 15.01
CA ASP A 197 8.86 1.30 13.88
C ASP A 197 9.89 2.39 14.20
N TYR A 198 9.54 3.38 15.03
CA TYR A 198 10.38 4.59 15.25
C TYR A 198 10.61 4.94 16.72
N GLY A 199 10.12 4.14 17.67
CA GLY A 199 10.17 4.46 19.10
C GLY A 199 8.99 5.28 19.59
N ARG A 200 8.86 5.37 20.92
CA ARG A 200 7.69 5.96 21.60
C ARG A 200 7.87 7.44 21.93
N GLY A 201 9.12 7.95 21.93
CA GLY A 201 9.43 9.32 22.34
C GLY A 201 10.80 9.82 21.91
N PRO A 202 11.10 11.11 22.19
CA PRO A 202 12.40 11.69 21.87
C PRO A 202 13.56 10.90 22.44
N GLY A 203 14.56 10.63 21.60
CA GLY A 203 15.75 9.84 21.97
C GLY A 203 15.58 8.33 21.83
N GLU A 204 14.38 7.85 21.53
CA GLU A 204 14.14 6.44 21.25
C GLU A 204 14.26 6.13 19.74
N SER A 205 14.45 4.85 19.46
CA SER A 205 14.47 4.29 18.10
C SER A 205 13.70 2.98 18.07
N GLY A 206 13.02 2.72 16.97
CA GLY A 206 12.35 1.47 16.69
C GLY A 206 13.04 0.68 15.58
N LEU A 207 12.32 -0.26 14.99
CA LEU A 207 12.83 -1.15 13.95
C LEU A 207 13.27 -0.41 12.67
N MET A 208 12.70 0.77 12.40
CA MET A 208 12.88 1.52 11.16
C MET A 208 13.69 2.81 11.34
N GLY A 209 14.06 3.15 12.56
CA GLY A 209 14.85 4.34 12.84
C GLY A 209 14.42 5.11 14.07
N ALA A 210 14.95 6.33 14.21
CA ALA A 210 14.67 7.20 15.35
C ALA A 210 13.24 7.75 15.34
N TYR A 211 12.78 8.17 16.52
CA TYR A 211 11.48 8.81 16.72
C TYR A 211 11.21 9.96 15.74
N ILE A 212 10.03 9.98 15.18
CA ILE A 212 9.64 10.89 14.09
C ILE A 212 8.70 12.03 14.53
N GLY A 213 8.51 12.21 15.85
CA GLY A 213 7.70 13.30 16.42
C GLY A 213 6.32 12.89 16.91
N TYR A 214 5.82 11.72 16.54
CA TYR A 214 4.50 11.20 16.93
C TYR A 214 4.47 9.68 16.91
N THR A 215 3.46 9.11 17.58
CA THR A 215 3.09 7.69 17.52
C THR A 215 1.62 7.57 17.11
N GLU A 216 1.17 6.36 16.78
CA GLU A 216 -0.25 6.09 16.51
C GLU A 216 -1.15 6.43 17.69
N THR A 217 -0.71 6.18 18.93
CA THR A 217 -1.46 6.51 20.15
C THR A 217 -1.56 8.02 20.34
N THR A 218 -0.46 8.75 20.18
CA THR A 218 -0.44 10.22 20.27
C THR A 218 -1.39 10.84 19.22
N VAL A 219 -1.34 10.35 17.99
CA VAL A 219 -2.20 10.86 16.91
C VAL A 219 -3.67 10.55 17.20
N ARG A 220 -4.01 9.32 17.61
CA ARG A 220 -5.37 8.93 18.00
C ARG A 220 -5.91 9.84 19.09
N ASP A 221 -5.15 10.04 20.16
CA ASP A 221 -5.60 10.82 21.33
C ASP A 221 -5.82 12.30 20.96
N LEU A 222 -4.98 12.88 20.09
CA LEU A 222 -5.19 14.22 19.54
C LEU A 222 -6.41 14.31 18.60
N ILE A 223 -6.71 13.24 17.84
CA ILE A 223 -7.94 13.18 17.05
C ILE A 223 -9.15 13.16 17.99
N LEU A 224 -9.16 12.31 19.02
CA LEU A 224 -10.26 12.24 20.00
C LEU A 224 -10.49 13.57 20.70
N ASP A 225 -9.44 14.25 21.12
CA ASP A 225 -9.52 15.61 21.70
C ASP A 225 -10.10 16.61 20.70
N THR A 226 -9.66 16.56 19.45
CA THR A 226 -10.19 17.42 18.38
C THR A 226 -11.68 17.18 18.15
N LEU A 227 -12.12 15.90 18.11
CA LEU A 227 -13.50 15.49 17.92
C LEU A 227 -14.41 15.90 19.10
N PHE A 228 -13.88 15.88 20.33
CA PHE A 228 -14.61 16.36 21.51
C PHE A 228 -15.10 17.80 21.35
N HIS A 229 -14.35 18.63 20.65
CA HIS A 229 -14.69 20.02 20.40
C HIS A 229 -15.56 20.25 19.16
N LEU A 230 -16.03 19.19 18.50
CA LEU A 230 -17.01 19.31 17.41
C LEU A 230 -18.45 19.43 17.98
N PRO A 231 -19.35 20.11 17.25
CA PRO A 231 -20.71 20.32 17.73
C PRO A 231 -21.64 19.09 17.68
N ASN A 232 -21.20 18.02 17.03
CA ASN A 232 -21.99 16.83 16.78
C ASN A 232 -21.43 15.61 17.51
N ASP A 233 -22.31 14.66 17.83
CA ASP A 233 -21.88 13.31 18.17
C ASP A 233 -21.25 12.65 16.93
N VAL A 234 -20.20 11.85 17.13
CA VAL A 234 -19.48 11.19 16.04
C VAL A 234 -19.24 9.71 16.36
N VAL A 235 -19.20 8.89 15.32
CA VAL A 235 -18.66 7.53 15.40
C VAL A 235 -17.19 7.58 14.97
N PHE A 236 -16.30 7.27 15.91
CA PHE A 236 -14.86 7.18 15.62
C PHE A 236 -14.43 5.73 15.51
N VAL A 237 -13.94 5.35 14.35
CA VAL A 237 -13.50 3.98 14.07
C VAL A 237 -11.97 3.94 13.96
N GLU A 238 -11.31 3.23 14.86
CA GLU A 238 -9.90 2.94 14.72
C GLU A 238 -9.71 1.63 13.96
N LYS A 239 -9.00 1.70 12.83
CA LYS A 239 -8.57 0.54 12.05
C LYS A 239 -7.09 0.28 12.32
N PRO A 240 -6.73 -0.74 13.14
CA PRO A 240 -5.34 -1.08 13.40
C PRO A 240 -4.62 -1.55 12.14
N HIS A 241 -3.31 -1.34 12.08
CA HIS A 241 -2.47 -1.94 11.06
C HIS A 241 -2.51 -3.47 11.16
N PRO A 242 -2.53 -4.21 10.05
CA PRO A 242 -2.58 -5.67 10.07
C PRO A 242 -1.46 -6.34 10.87
N SER A 243 -0.30 -5.72 10.98
CA SER A 243 0.84 -6.21 11.78
C SER A 243 0.79 -5.82 13.26
N ALA A 244 -0.18 -4.98 13.68
CA ALA A 244 -0.32 -4.62 15.08
C ALA A 244 -0.83 -5.83 15.89
N GLN A 245 0.03 -6.40 16.71
CA GLN A 245 -0.32 -7.55 17.59
C GLN A 245 -1.28 -7.12 18.69
N GLU A 246 -1.00 -5.99 19.31
CA GLU A 246 -1.80 -5.39 20.36
C GLU A 246 -2.19 -3.97 19.97
N VAL A 247 -3.37 -3.55 20.41
CA VAL A 247 -3.86 -2.18 20.25
C VAL A 247 -4.10 -1.63 21.64
N GLU A 248 -3.35 -0.60 21.97
CA GLU A 248 -3.55 0.16 23.19
C GLU A 248 -4.83 0.98 23.05
N LEU A 249 -5.84 0.68 23.88
CA LEU A 249 -7.10 1.42 23.87
C LEU A 249 -6.93 2.81 24.48
N PRO A 250 -7.72 3.82 24.06
CA PRO A 250 -7.66 5.15 24.66
C PRO A 250 -8.03 5.10 26.15
N ALA A 251 -7.26 5.80 26.99
CA ALA A 251 -7.51 5.86 28.43
C ALA A 251 -8.84 6.58 28.75
N HIS A 252 -9.26 7.49 27.87
CA HIS A 252 -10.52 8.23 28.00
C HIS A 252 -11.17 8.37 26.64
N ILE A 253 -12.48 8.13 26.57
CA ILE A 253 -13.30 8.37 25.37
C ILE A 253 -14.27 9.49 25.72
N PRO A 254 -14.24 10.65 25.01
CA PRO A 254 -15.17 11.75 25.21
C PRO A 254 -16.64 11.30 25.04
N VAL A 255 -17.55 11.96 25.78
CA VAL A 255 -18.97 11.55 25.87
C VAL A 255 -19.75 11.65 24.55
N ASN A 256 -19.30 12.50 23.63
CA ASN A 256 -19.89 12.68 22.30
C ASN A 256 -19.25 11.76 21.23
N ILE A 257 -18.41 10.78 21.63
CA ILE A 257 -17.71 9.89 20.70
C ILE A 257 -18.11 8.43 20.97
N ASP A 258 -18.69 7.79 19.95
CA ASP A 258 -18.86 6.34 19.89
C ASP A 258 -17.59 5.73 19.29
N TYR A 259 -16.66 5.28 20.17
CA TYR A 259 -15.40 4.67 19.76
C TYR A 259 -15.60 3.20 19.40
N ARG A 260 -15.09 2.82 18.22
CA ARG A 260 -15.18 1.45 17.71
C ARG A 260 -13.82 0.97 17.18
N LEU A 261 -13.42 -0.25 17.55
CA LEU A 261 -12.20 -0.88 17.05
C LEU A 261 -12.52 -1.87 15.92
N ALA A 262 -12.03 -1.61 14.71
CA ALA A 262 -12.34 -2.40 13.51
C ALA A 262 -11.20 -3.36 13.18
N ARG A 263 -11.17 -4.58 13.74
CA ARG A 263 -10.18 -5.60 13.39
C ARG A 263 -10.55 -6.35 12.11
N ASP A 264 -11.80 -6.76 11.97
CA ASP A 264 -12.23 -7.70 10.93
C ASP A 264 -12.70 -7.03 9.62
N ALA A 265 -13.05 -5.73 9.66
CA ALA A 265 -13.43 -5.00 8.46
C ALA A 265 -12.20 -4.67 7.59
N THR A 266 -12.35 -4.72 6.28
CA THR A 266 -11.29 -4.25 5.37
C THR A 266 -11.16 -2.74 5.42
N THR A 267 -9.94 -2.23 5.23
CA THR A 267 -9.68 -0.77 5.16
C THR A 267 -10.57 -0.09 4.13
N TRP A 268 -10.75 -0.72 2.97
CA TRP A 268 -11.52 -0.14 1.87
C TRP A 268 -13.01 -0.04 2.16
N GLU A 269 -13.62 -1.09 2.76
CA GLU A 269 -15.04 -1.06 3.18
C GLU A 269 -15.29 0.02 4.23
N LEU A 270 -14.40 0.15 5.21
CA LEU A 270 -14.48 1.24 6.20
C LEU A 270 -14.41 2.60 5.52
N CYS A 271 -13.39 2.81 4.66
CA CYS A 271 -13.21 4.08 3.96
C CYS A 271 -14.43 4.47 3.11
N ALA A 272 -15.07 3.49 2.44
CA ALA A 272 -16.23 3.73 1.60
C ALA A 272 -17.49 4.20 2.38
N HIS A 273 -17.53 3.96 3.69
CA HIS A 273 -18.65 4.33 4.57
C HIS A 273 -18.25 5.39 5.62
N SER A 274 -17.12 6.05 5.42
CA SER A 274 -16.62 7.11 6.30
C SER A 274 -16.84 8.49 5.66
N ASP A 275 -17.30 9.45 6.46
CA ASP A 275 -17.39 10.84 6.05
C ASP A 275 -16.00 11.48 6.00
N ALA A 276 -15.09 11.02 6.86
CA ALA A 276 -13.69 11.43 6.87
C ALA A 276 -12.76 10.26 7.21
N VAL A 277 -11.61 10.21 6.54
CA VAL A 277 -10.53 9.24 6.80
C VAL A 277 -9.29 10.02 7.20
N VAL A 278 -8.75 9.72 8.37
CA VAL A 278 -7.53 10.29 8.90
C VAL A 278 -6.49 9.19 9.05
N GLY A 279 -5.26 9.43 8.66
CA GLY A 279 -4.15 8.52 8.91
C GLY A 279 -2.85 9.31 8.99
N MET A 280 -1.72 8.64 9.03
CA MET A 280 -0.43 9.31 9.17
C MET A 280 0.32 9.34 7.83
N ARG A 281 0.88 8.23 7.37
CA ARG A 281 1.66 8.19 6.11
C ARG A 281 1.48 6.92 5.28
N SER A 282 0.54 6.06 5.65
CA SER A 282 0.26 4.81 4.95
C SER A 282 -0.17 5.03 3.50
N MET A 283 0.21 4.11 2.61
CA MET A 283 -0.33 4.01 1.25
C MET A 283 -1.86 3.87 1.22
N ALA A 284 -2.46 3.39 2.31
CA ALA A 284 -3.91 3.30 2.44
C ALA A 284 -4.62 4.65 2.29
N LEU A 285 -3.95 5.78 2.62
CA LEU A 285 -4.49 7.13 2.38
C LEU A 285 -4.61 7.44 0.89
N LEU A 286 -3.62 7.05 0.10
CA LEU A 286 -3.68 7.18 -1.36
C LEU A 286 -4.79 6.30 -1.93
N GLU A 287 -4.89 5.06 -1.48
CA GLU A 287 -5.96 4.13 -1.89
C GLU A 287 -7.35 4.70 -1.52
N ALA A 288 -7.55 5.16 -0.28
CA ALA A 288 -8.80 5.78 0.16
C ALA A 288 -9.17 6.99 -0.69
N ARG A 289 -8.19 7.82 -1.06
CA ARG A 289 -8.42 8.98 -1.95
C ARG A 289 -8.84 8.55 -3.36
N LEU A 290 -8.25 7.48 -3.90
CA LEU A 290 -8.65 6.91 -5.20
C LEU A 290 -10.05 6.27 -5.17
N LEU A 291 -10.45 5.74 -4.01
CA LEU A 291 -11.82 5.24 -3.79
C LEU A 291 -12.87 6.37 -3.72
N GLY A 292 -12.44 7.61 -3.59
CA GLY A 292 -13.32 8.77 -3.53
C GLY A 292 -13.66 9.24 -2.11
N CYS A 293 -12.85 8.88 -1.12
CA CYS A 293 -13.08 9.31 0.26
C CYS A 293 -12.51 10.71 0.53
N ASN A 294 -13.07 11.41 1.52
CA ASN A 294 -12.43 12.57 2.15
C ASN A 294 -11.27 12.07 3.01
N VAL A 295 -10.06 12.42 2.65
CA VAL A 295 -8.84 11.86 3.27
C VAL A 295 -7.88 12.96 3.67
N THR A 296 -7.29 12.84 4.86
CA THR A 296 -6.17 13.68 5.30
C THR A 296 -5.06 12.86 5.95
N SER A 297 -3.84 13.35 5.84
CA SER A 297 -2.70 12.90 6.64
C SER A 297 -2.53 13.84 7.82
N PHE A 298 -2.55 13.32 9.04
CA PHE A 298 -2.31 14.07 10.26
C PHE A 298 -1.05 13.57 10.96
N GLN A 299 -0.01 14.42 10.99
CA GLN A 299 1.32 14.09 11.49
C GLN A 299 1.79 15.22 12.43
N PRO A 300 1.20 15.33 13.64
CA PRO A 300 1.50 16.40 14.58
C PRO A 300 2.96 16.29 15.09
N GLY A 301 3.71 17.39 15.01
CA GLY A 301 5.09 17.42 15.48
C GLY A 301 6.08 16.64 14.61
N LEU A 302 5.76 16.36 13.35
CA LEU A 302 6.65 15.62 12.43
C LEU A 302 8.10 16.15 12.47
N ILE A 303 9.02 15.26 12.77
CA ILE A 303 10.47 15.49 12.70
C ILE A 303 10.98 14.90 11.39
N GLY A 304 11.68 15.70 10.59
CA GLY A 304 12.24 15.28 9.31
C GLY A 304 11.34 15.60 8.10
N THR A 305 11.53 14.85 7.02
CA THR A 305 10.85 15.09 5.74
C THR A 305 9.50 14.39 5.66
N GLU A 306 8.57 14.99 4.91
CA GLU A 306 7.30 14.37 4.56
C GLU A 306 7.51 13.08 3.76
N ARG A 307 6.96 11.97 4.26
CA ARG A 307 7.04 10.66 3.60
C ARG A 307 5.67 10.08 3.23
N CYS A 308 4.57 10.74 3.56
CA CYS A 308 3.26 10.33 3.09
C CYS A 308 3.17 10.51 1.58
N THR A 309 3.12 9.44 0.84
CA THR A 309 3.06 9.46 -0.62
C THR A 309 1.86 10.24 -1.14
N ALA A 310 0.70 10.11 -0.52
CA ALA A 310 -0.51 10.82 -0.92
C ALA A 310 -0.38 12.35 -0.76
N VAL A 311 0.36 12.82 0.26
CA VAL A 311 0.67 14.25 0.47
C VAL A 311 1.70 14.73 -0.54
N ARG A 312 2.79 13.96 -0.75
CA ARG A 312 3.85 14.29 -1.72
C ARG A 312 3.34 14.39 -3.15
N LEU A 313 2.32 13.62 -3.50
CA LEU A 313 1.65 13.68 -4.80
C LEU A 313 0.58 14.79 -4.89
N GLY A 314 0.35 15.57 -3.82
CA GLY A 314 -0.64 16.65 -3.78
C GLY A 314 -2.10 16.18 -3.85
N LEU A 315 -2.37 14.91 -3.51
CA LEU A 315 -3.72 14.33 -3.59
C LEU A 315 -4.48 14.38 -2.26
N VAL A 316 -3.75 14.52 -1.16
CA VAL A 316 -4.26 14.51 0.21
C VAL A 316 -3.58 15.65 0.97
N PRO A 317 -4.32 16.46 1.74
CA PRO A 317 -3.70 17.48 2.59
C PRO A 317 -2.89 16.82 3.71
N GLY A 318 -1.75 17.42 4.03
CA GLY A 318 -0.92 17.05 5.17
C GLY A 318 -1.07 18.07 6.29
N LEU A 319 -1.67 17.66 7.40
CA LEU A 319 -1.95 18.49 8.56
C LEU A 319 -0.94 18.27 9.68
N ARG A 320 -0.59 19.34 10.42
CA ARG A 320 0.41 19.30 11.48
C ARG A 320 -0.10 19.81 12.83
N ALA A 321 -1.21 20.54 12.85
CA ALA A 321 -1.80 21.13 14.04
C ALA A 321 -3.26 20.67 14.22
N CYS A 322 -3.71 20.59 15.49
CA CYS A 322 -5.08 20.21 15.82
C CYS A 322 -6.12 21.18 15.24
N ASP A 323 -5.82 22.47 15.19
CA ASP A 323 -6.72 23.46 14.59
C ASP A 323 -6.89 23.25 13.07
N GLU A 324 -5.83 22.82 12.36
CA GLU A 324 -5.92 22.43 10.96
C GLU A 324 -6.82 21.21 10.79
N LEU A 325 -6.64 20.19 11.63
CA LEU A 325 -7.45 18.98 11.63
C LEU A 325 -8.92 19.32 11.93
N ARG A 326 -9.18 20.15 12.93
CA ARG A 326 -10.54 20.58 13.29
C ARG A 326 -11.24 21.29 12.13
N ASN A 327 -10.56 22.24 11.50
CA ASN A 327 -11.12 22.98 10.37
C ASN A 327 -11.39 22.05 9.19
N TRP A 328 -10.49 21.12 8.90
CA TRP A 328 -10.69 20.15 7.83
C TRP A 328 -11.86 19.21 8.14
N LEU A 329 -11.98 18.67 9.36
CA LEU A 329 -13.10 17.81 9.78
C LEU A 329 -14.45 18.51 9.66
N LEU A 330 -14.55 19.78 10.07
CA LEU A 330 -15.78 20.57 9.95
C LEU A 330 -16.27 20.70 8.50
N VAL A 331 -15.38 20.74 7.53
CA VAL A 331 -15.72 20.75 6.11
C VAL A 331 -16.08 19.34 5.63
N ALA A 332 -15.24 18.35 5.94
CA ALA A 332 -15.41 16.97 5.49
C ALA A 332 -16.74 16.35 5.94
N ILE A 333 -17.18 16.66 7.17
CA ILE A 333 -18.45 16.16 7.74
C ILE A 333 -19.67 16.85 7.10
N LYS A 334 -19.56 18.14 6.74
CA LYS A 334 -20.67 18.90 6.12
C LYS A 334 -20.87 18.55 4.65
N GLU A 335 -19.82 18.14 3.98
CA GLU A 335 -19.81 17.76 2.57
C GLU A 335 -19.51 16.26 2.45
N PRO A 336 -20.39 15.38 2.95
CA PRO A 336 -20.17 13.94 2.86
C PRO A 336 -20.13 13.51 1.39
N GLY A 337 -19.23 12.61 1.07
CA GLY A 337 -19.12 12.05 -0.27
C GLY A 337 -18.14 12.79 -1.16
N ALA A 338 -16.86 12.82 -0.76
CA ALA A 338 -15.78 13.09 -1.70
C ALA A 338 -15.94 12.18 -2.92
N GLN A 339 -15.57 12.69 -4.08
CA GLN A 339 -15.67 11.93 -5.32
C GLN A 339 -14.28 11.41 -5.73
N VAL A 340 -14.25 10.28 -6.41
CA VAL A 340 -13.05 9.84 -7.14
C VAL A 340 -12.50 11.04 -7.92
N PRO A 341 -11.19 11.32 -7.90
CA PRO A 341 -10.61 12.45 -8.62
C PRO A 341 -11.12 12.49 -10.07
N ALA A 342 -11.52 13.66 -10.56
CA ALA A 342 -12.13 13.80 -11.89
C ALA A 342 -11.19 13.31 -13.00
N LYS A 343 -9.89 13.49 -12.83
CA LYS A 343 -8.86 13.03 -13.77
C LYS A 343 -8.11 11.85 -13.17
N ARG A 344 -8.04 10.76 -13.93
CA ARG A 344 -7.28 9.56 -13.57
C ARG A 344 -5.78 9.90 -13.49
N PRO A 345 -5.11 9.67 -12.35
CA PRO A 345 -3.66 9.85 -12.26
C PRO A 345 -2.90 8.87 -13.16
N PHE A 346 -1.73 9.29 -13.65
CA PHE A 346 -0.90 8.42 -14.48
C PHE A 346 -0.54 7.09 -13.81
N PHE A 347 -0.19 7.15 -12.53
CA PHE A 347 0.17 5.95 -11.76
C PHE A 347 -0.98 4.94 -11.60
N ALA A 348 -2.24 5.36 -11.78
CA ALA A 348 -3.43 4.50 -11.76
C ALA A 348 -3.95 4.17 -13.17
N ARG A 349 -3.13 4.27 -14.22
CA ARG A 349 -3.52 4.05 -15.62
C ARG A 349 -4.07 2.65 -15.87
N ALA A 350 -5.07 2.54 -16.74
CA ALA A 350 -5.80 1.29 -16.99
C ALA A 350 -4.94 0.16 -17.59
N ASP A 351 -3.91 0.52 -18.37
CA ASP A 351 -3.03 -0.41 -19.06
C ASP A 351 -1.74 -0.74 -18.25
N ALA A 352 -1.66 -0.36 -16.96
CA ALA A 352 -0.47 -0.59 -16.15
C ALA A 352 -0.05 -2.08 -16.13
N ALA A 353 -1.00 -2.98 -15.89
CA ALA A 353 -0.73 -4.41 -15.88
C ALA A 353 -0.28 -4.94 -17.25
N ASP A 354 -0.91 -4.47 -18.33
CA ASP A 354 -0.56 -4.89 -19.70
C ASP A 354 0.85 -4.43 -20.09
N ARG A 355 1.21 -3.19 -19.75
CA ARG A 355 2.56 -2.66 -19.98
C ARG A 355 3.64 -3.46 -19.27
N ILE A 356 3.42 -3.81 -17.99
CA ILE A 356 4.38 -4.63 -17.23
C ILE A 356 4.55 -6.00 -17.88
N VAL A 357 3.44 -6.64 -18.27
CA VAL A 357 3.50 -7.93 -18.96
C VAL A 357 4.23 -7.82 -20.30
N GLN A 358 4.00 -6.77 -21.10
CA GLN A 358 4.74 -6.53 -22.33
C GLN A 358 6.24 -6.39 -22.10
N LEU A 359 6.64 -5.67 -21.06
CA LEU A 359 8.07 -5.50 -20.70
C LEU A 359 8.74 -6.82 -20.29
N ALA A 360 8.00 -7.75 -19.74
CA ALA A 360 8.51 -9.06 -19.40
C ALA A 360 8.63 -10.01 -20.60
N LEU A 361 7.81 -9.80 -21.67
CA LEU A 361 7.72 -10.70 -22.82
C LEU A 361 8.58 -10.27 -24.02
N ASN A 362 9.00 -9.00 -24.08
CA ASN A 362 9.86 -8.43 -25.13
C ASN A 362 11.32 -8.38 -24.69
#